data_9260cda9c0619c8023cb9d3c442c1ff5
#
_entry.id   9260cda9c0619c8023cb9d3c442c1ff5
#
_cell.length_a   1.000
_cell.length_b   1.000
_cell.length_c   1.000
_cell.angle_alpha   90.00
_cell.angle_beta   90.00
_cell.angle_gamma   90.00
#
_symmetry.space_group_name_H-M   'P 1'
#
loop_
_entity.id
_entity.type
_entity.pdbx_description
1 polymer ?
#
loop_
_entity_poly.entity_id
_entity_poly.type
_entity_poly.pdbx_seq_one_letter_code
_entity_poly.pdbx_strand_id
1 'polypeptide(L)'
;MNLRKSLEAWPVLRQLRGADRLGLGEAARSSRSARLMPRTADADKVVPSVCPYCAVGCGQKVYVKDGRVTQIEGDPDSPISRGRLCPKGSASKSLVTGPQRVTTVRYRRPYASEWEELPLEVADHLHVEGGACLRAE
;
A
#
# COMPACT_ATOMS: atom_id res chain seq x y z
N MET A 1 -41.29 -27.83 10.47
CA MET A 1 -40.12 -27.29 9.69
C MET A 1 -40.17 -27.96 8.31
N ASN A 2 -40.35 -27.20 7.24
CA ASN A 2 -40.58 -27.76 5.89
C ASN A 2 -39.21 -28.16 5.29
N LEU A 3 -38.90 -29.46 5.27
CA LEU A 3 -37.66 -30.05 4.78
C LEU A 3 -37.27 -29.54 3.42
N ARG A 4 -38.28 -29.35 2.53
CA ARG A 4 -38.06 -28.80 1.17
C ARG A 4 -37.47 -27.38 1.20
N LYS A 5 -37.96 -26.48 2.05
CA LYS A 5 -37.46 -25.12 2.20
C LYS A 5 -36.03 -25.11 2.76
N SER A 6 -35.73 -26.04 3.68
CA SER A 6 -34.36 -26.16 4.21
C SER A 6 -33.38 -26.68 3.18
N LEU A 7 -33.79 -27.61 2.32
CA LEU A 7 -32.96 -28.10 1.22
C LEU A 7 -32.74 -27.03 0.14
N GLU A 8 -33.77 -26.24 -0.16
CA GLU A 8 -33.67 -25.16 -1.14
C GLU A 8 -32.82 -23.98 -0.64
N ALA A 9 -32.75 -23.80 0.67
CA ALA A 9 -31.88 -22.78 1.29
C ALA A 9 -30.40 -23.21 1.36
N TRP A 10 -30.11 -24.50 1.13
CA TRP A 10 -28.74 -25.00 1.18
C TRP A 10 -27.87 -24.37 0.09
N PRO A 11 -26.72 -23.74 0.45
CA PRO A 11 -25.90 -22.98 -0.48
C PRO A 11 -25.51 -23.74 -1.75
N VAL A 12 -25.18 -25.02 -1.62
CA VAL A 12 -24.78 -25.87 -2.76
C VAL A 12 -25.92 -26.06 -3.76
N LEU A 13 -27.14 -26.35 -3.25
CA LEU A 13 -28.30 -26.53 -4.14
C LEU A 13 -28.74 -25.22 -4.80
N ARG A 14 -28.62 -24.10 -4.09
CA ARG A 14 -28.83 -22.77 -4.67
C ARG A 14 -27.85 -22.48 -5.80
N GLN A 15 -26.57 -22.79 -5.59
CA GLN A 15 -25.52 -22.59 -6.58
C GLN A 15 -25.76 -23.46 -7.82
N LEU A 16 -26.06 -24.75 -7.66
CA LEU A 16 -26.33 -25.69 -8.79
C LEU A 16 -27.54 -25.31 -9.60
N ARG A 17 -28.55 -24.68 -8.98
CA ARG A 17 -29.78 -24.23 -9.66
C ARG A 17 -29.65 -22.82 -10.23
N GLY A 18 -28.67 -22.04 -9.78
CA GLY A 18 -28.43 -20.68 -10.25
C GLY A 18 -27.66 -20.61 -11.56
N ALA A 19 -27.61 -19.43 -12.15
CA ALA A 19 -26.78 -19.15 -13.33
C ALA A 19 -25.27 -19.21 -13.03
N ASP A 20 -24.88 -19.08 -11.75
CA ASP A 20 -23.50 -19.07 -11.28
C ASP A 20 -23.08 -20.43 -10.72
N ARG A 21 -23.01 -21.44 -11.59
CA ARG A 21 -22.64 -22.81 -11.19
C ARG A 21 -21.22 -22.94 -10.66
N LEU A 22 -20.32 -22.05 -11.05
CA LEU A 22 -18.91 -22.05 -10.62
C LEU A 22 -18.71 -21.33 -9.28
N GLY A 23 -19.74 -20.70 -8.72
CA GLY A 23 -19.66 -19.98 -7.46
C GLY A 23 -18.80 -18.71 -7.51
N LEU A 24 -18.69 -18.09 -8.67
CA LEU A 24 -17.88 -16.88 -8.88
C LEU A 24 -18.64 -15.59 -8.59
N GLY A 25 -19.97 -15.69 -8.44
CA GLY A 25 -20.85 -14.54 -8.30
C GLY A 25 -21.54 -14.46 -6.94
N GLU A 26 -22.83 -14.17 -6.96
CA GLU A 26 -23.65 -13.84 -5.79
C GLU A 26 -23.73 -14.97 -4.74
N ALA A 27 -23.72 -16.22 -5.18
CA ALA A 27 -23.78 -17.38 -4.27
C ALA A 27 -22.52 -17.50 -3.38
N ALA A 28 -21.37 -17.01 -3.85
CA ALA A 28 -20.12 -17.02 -3.11
C ALA A 28 -19.95 -15.77 -2.20
N ARG A 29 -20.80 -14.75 -2.35
CA ARG A 29 -20.71 -13.51 -1.59
C ARG A 29 -21.41 -13.64 -0.25
N SER A 30 -20.67 -13.42 0.84
CA SER A 30 -21.26 -13.13 2.13
C SER A 30 -21.78 -11.68 2.17
N SER A 31 -22.69 -11.38 3.10
CA SER A 31 -23.14 -9.99 3.33
C SER A 31 -21.98 -9.04 3.69
N ARG A 32 -20.91 -9.56 4.27
CA ARG A 32 -19.67 -8.82 4.53
C ARG A 32 -18.91 -8.56 3.23
N SER A 33 -18.69 -9.59 2.41
CA SER A 33 -17.98 -9.46 1.13
C SER A 33 -18.69 -8.49 0.17
N ALA A 34 -20.03 -8.48 0.17
CA ALA A 34 -20.82 -7.57 -0.65
C ALA A 34 -20.62 -6.09 -0.28
N ARG A 35 -20.20 -5.79 0.95
CA ARG A 35 -19.94 -4.43 1.44
C ARG A 35 -18.48 -4.00 1.37
N LEU A 36 -17.57 -4.92 1.04
CA LEU A 36 -16.16 -4.61 0.89
C LEU A 36 -15.90 -3.96 -0.46
N MET A 37 -15.20 -2.84 -0.42
CA MET A 37 -14.68 -2.17 -1.61
C MET A 37 -13.17 -2.37 -1.70
N PRO A 38 -12.62 -2.68 -2.88
CA PRO A 38 -11.17 -2.68 -3.07
C PRO A 38 -10.60 -1.28 -2.78
N ARG A 39 -9.45 -1.20 -2.14
CA ARG A 39 -8.78 0.08 -1.85
C ARG A 39 -8.48 0.88 -3.12
N THR A 40 -8.32 0.21 -4.24
CA THR A 40 -8.08 0.80 -5.55
C THR A 40 -9.34 1.42 -6.16
N ALA A 41 -10.52 0.86 -5.89
CA ALA A 41 -11.80 1.39 -6.37
C ALA A 41 -12.32 2.56 -5.53
N ASP A 42 -11.85 2.68 -4.29
CA ASP A 42 -12.27 3.71 -3.33
C ASP A 42 -11.30 4.91 -3.30
N ALA A 43 -10.39 5.02 -4.26
CA ALA A 43 -9.43 6.10 -4.35
C ALA A 43 -10.02 7.33 -5.05
N ASP A 44 -9.74 8.52 -4.50
CA ASP A 44 -10.12 9.80 -5.10
C ASP A 44 -9.19 10.17 -6.26
N LYS A 45 -7.93 9.72 -6.17
CA LYS A 45 -6.88 10.04 -7.13
C LYS A 45 -5.93 8.86 -7.32
N VAL A 46 -5.53 8.65 -8.56
CA VAL A 46 -4.47 7.68 -8.93
C VAL A 46 -3.33 8.45 -9.60
N VAL A 47 -2.12 8.30 -9.07
CA VAL A 47 -0.94 9.02 -9.54
C VAL A 47 0.11 8.03 -10.02
N PRO A 48 0.67 8.17 -11.23
CA PRO A 48 1.80 7.37 -11.67
C PRO A 48 3.05 7.69 -10.84
N SER A 49 3.85 6.68 -10.56
CA SER A 49 5.09 6.79 -9.81
C SER A 49 6.09 5.74 -10.27
N VAL A 50 7.30 5.82 -9.75
CA VAL A 50 8.38 4.85 -9.98
C VAL A 50 8.76 4.22 -8.64
N CYS A 51 9.03 2.91 -8.67
CA CYS A 51 9.45 2.17 -7.49
C CYS A 51 10.79 2.71 -6.94
N PRO A 52 10.88 3.04 -5.64
CA PRO A 52 12.06 3.70 -5.05
C PRO A 52 13.21 2.74 -4.71
N TYR A 53 13.04 1.42 -4.87
CA TYR A 53 13.97 0.46 -4.28
C TYR A 53 15.22 0.15 -5.12
N CYS A 54 15.11 0.11 -6.44
CA CYS A 54 16.26 -0.25 -7.27
C CYS A 54 16.20 0.40 -8.67
N ALA A 55 17.33 0.31 -9.39
CA ALA A 55 17.50 0.94 -10.70
C ALA A 55 16.64 0.35 -11.83
N VAL A 56 15.89 -0.74 -11.59
CA VAL A 56 14.95 -1.28 -12.59
C VAL A 56 13.86 -0.28 -12.94
N GLY A 57 13.45 0.58 -11.98
CA GLY A 57 12.48 1.64 -12.25
C GLY A 57 11.09 1.13 -12.59
N CYS A 58 10.60 0.09 -11.91
CA CYS A 58 9.24 -0.43 -12.11
C CYS A 58 8.20 0.66 -11.93
N GLY A 59 7.30 0.82 -12.91
CA GLY A 59 6.18 1.75 -12.82
C GLY A 59 5.17 1.31 -11.77
N GLN A 60 4.66 2.29 -11.02
CA GLN A 60 3.68 2.10 -9.97
C GLN A 60 2.49 3.05 -10.14
N LYS A 61 1.31 2.62 -9.72
CA LYS A 61 0.11 3.44 -9.52
C LYS A 61 -0.11 3.63 -8.03
N VAL A 62 -0.08 4.88 -7.58
CA VAL A 62 -0.31 5.28 -6.19
C VAL A 62 -1.75 5.72 -6.06
N TYR A 63 -2.51 5.02 -5.24
CA TYR A 63 -3.91 5.28 -4.95
C TYR A 63 -4.01 6.12 -3.69
N VAL A 64 -4.69 7.26 -3.80
CA VAL A 64 -4.82 8.25 -2.72
C VAL A 64 -6.28 8.44 -2.40
N LYS A 65 -6.63 8.50 -1.12
CA LYS A 65 -7.94 8.87 -0.60
C LYS A 65 -7.77 9.83 0.57
N ASP A 66 -8.54 10.91 0.60
CA ASP A 66 -8.48 11.93 1.66
C ASP A 66 -7.05 12.40 1.95
N GLY A 67 -6.25 12.60 0.91
CA GLY A 67 -4.85 13.03 1.02
C GLY A 67 -3.87 11.97 1.54
N ARG A 68 -4.31 10.72 1.73
CA ARG A 68 -3.48 9.62 2.24
C ARG A 68 -3.30 8.52 1.22
N VAL A 69 -2.11 7.94 1.15
CA VAL A 69 -1.84 6.78 0.31
C VAL A 69 -2.55 5.55 0.88
N THR A 70 -3.51 5.02 0.12
CA THR A 70 -4.30 3.85 0.52
C THR A 70 -3.73 2.55 -0.03
N GLN A 71 -3.18 2.59 -1.26
CA GLN A 71 -2.60 1.43 -1.94
C GLN A 71 -1.53 1.86 -2.94
N ILE A 72 -0.57 0.98 -3.22
CA ILE A 72 0.37 1.10 -4.33
C ILE A 72 0.38 -0.23 -5.07
N GLU A 73 0.23 -0.18 -6.39
CA GLU A 73 0.25 -1.35 -7.26
C GLU A 73 1.15 -1.10 -8.48
N GLY A 74 1.49 -2.17 -9.20
CA GLY A 74 2.25 -2.05 -10.44
C GLY A 74 1.42 -1.38 -11.52
N ASP A 75 2.08 -0.52 -12.31
CA ASP A 75 1.46 0.11 -13.46
C ASP A 75 1.50 -0.83 -14.68
N PRO A 76 0.34 -1.31 -15.18
CA PRO A 76 0.29 -2.17 -16.36
C PRO A 76 0.79 -1.47 -17.64
N ASP A 77 0.74 -0.14 -17.68
CA ASP A 77 1.18 0.65 -18.83
C ASP A 77 2.70 0.90 -18.82
N SER A 78 3.39 0.53 -17.74
CA SER A 78 4.85 0.62 -17.65
C SER A 78 5.52 -0.29 -18.67
N PRO A 79 6.40 0.25 -19.56
CA PRO A 79 7.11 -0.56 -20.55
C PRO A 79 8.10 -1.54 -19.90
N ILE A 80 8.54 -1.26 -18.68
CA ILE A 80 9.55 -2.04 -17.95
C ILE A 80 8.90 -3.21 -17.21
N SER A 81 7.96 -2.91 -16.31
CA SER A 81 7.40 -3.90 -15.38
C SER A 81 6.04 -4.47 -15.81
N ARG A 82 5.30 -3.78 -16.68
CA ARG A 82 3.99 -4.19 -17.19
C ARG A 82 3.05 -4.66 -16.06
N GLY A 83 2.96 -3.88 -15.00
CA GLY A 83 2.13 -4.16 -13.83
C GLY A 83 2.74 -5.10 -12.79
N ARG A 84 3.91 -5.68 -13.06
CA ARG A 84 4.55 -6.61 -12.11
C ARG A 84 5.41 -5.86 -11.11
N LEU A 85 5.35 -6.27 -9.84
CA LEU A 85 6.21 -5.79 -8.77
C LEU A 85 6.84 -6.98 -8.06
N CYS A 86 8.11 -6.84 -7.68
CA CYS A 86 8.74 -7.77 -6.75
C CYS A 86 8.22 -7.52 -5.31
N PRO A 87 8.52 -8.39 -4.33
CA PRO A 87 8.08 -8.19 -2.95
C PRO A 87 8.42 -6.83 -2.35
N LYS A 88 9.59 -6.25 -2.68
CA LYS A 88 9.97 -4.91 -2.22
C LYS A 88 9.05 -3.84 -2.83
N GLY A 89 8.84 -3.87 -4.15
CA GLY A 89 7.96 -2.93 -4.84
C GLY A 89 6.51 -3.00 -4.34
N SER A 90 6.02 -4.20 -4.04
CA SER A 90 4.69 -4.39 -3.44
C SER A 90 4.58 -3.81 -2.02
N ALA A 91 5.70 -3.68 -1.30
CA ALA A 91 5.76 -3.09 0.03
C ALA A 91 5.98 -1.55 0.02
N SER A 92 6.00 -0.89 -1.14
CA SER A 92 6.30 0.55 -1.26
C SER A 92 5.37 1.43 -0.42
N LYS A 93 4.12 1.02 -0.22
CA LYS A 93 3.21 1.75 0.69
C LYS A 93 3.78 1.86 2.10
N SER A 94 4.35 0.78 2.63
CA SER A 94 4.91 0.76 3.99
C SER A 94 6.10 1.71 4.14
N LEU A 95 6.85 1.96 3.07
CA LEU A 95 7.91 2.96 3.07
C LEU A 95 7.37 4.38 3.32
N VAL A 96 6.18 4.69 2.78
CA VAL A 96 5.57 6.03 2.92
C VAL A 96 4.82 6.17 4.24
N THR A 97 4.09 5.13 4.66
CA THR A 97 3.14 5.19 5.79
C THR A 97 3.59 4.44 7.03
N GLY A 98 4.79 3.85 7.00
CA GLY A 98 5.31 3.05 8.11
C GLY A 98 5.57 3.88 9.38
N PRO A 99 5.27 3.34 10.56
CA PRO A 99 5.47 4.06 11.82
C PRO A 99 6.95 4.27 12.17
N GLN A 100 7.84 3.54 11.50
CA GLN A 100 9.29 3.66 11.68
C GLN A 100 9.93 4.72 10.78
N ARG A 101 9.12 5.41 9.96
CA ARG A 101 9.63 6.46 9.09
C ARG A 101 10.17 7.62 9.93
N VAL A 102 11.46 7.90 9.78
CA VAL A 102 12.09 9.07 10.39
C VAL A 102 11.66 10.31 9.61
N THR A 103 11.01 11.25 10.29
CA THR A 103 10.49 12.51 9.70
C THR A 103 11.25 13.74 10.21
N THR A 104 12.18 13.54 11.12
CA THR A 104 13.02 14.59 11.72
C THR A 104 14.48 14.35 11.39
N VAL A 105 15.27 15.40 11.37
CA VAL A 105 16.71 15.28 11.22
C VAL A 105 17.30 14.82 12.54
N ARG A 106 18.09 13.76 12.51
CA ARG A 106 18.84 13.27 13.68
C ARG A 106 20.30 13.64 13.56
N TYR A 107 20.80 14.28 14.58
CA TYR A 107 22.18 14.71 14.69
C TYR A 107 22.86 14.06 15.89
N ARG A 108 24.09 13.65 15.73
CA ARG A 108 24.94 13.19 16.83
C ARG A 108 26.21 13.98 16.85
N ARG A 109 26.45 14.64 17.97
CA ARG A 109 27.68 15.41 18.19
C ARG A 109 28.92 14.52 18.10
N PRO A 110 30.06 15.03 17.68
CA PRO A 110 31.31 14.27 17.74
C PRO A 110 31.52 13.70 19.16
N TYR A 111 31.85 12.39 19.20
CA TYR A 111 32.06 11.63 20.43
C TYR A 111 30.84 11.42 21.36
N ALA A 112 29.66 11.87 20.99
CA ALA A 112 28.43 11.59 21.74
C ALA A 112 27.91 10.18 21.43
N SER A 113 27.22 9.55 22.39
CA SER A 113 26.54 8.27 22.24
C SER A 113 25.06 8.41 21.81
N GLU A 114 24.46 9.57 22.07
CA GLU A 114 23.03 9.81 21.87
C GLU A 114 22.76 10.64 20.63
N TRP A 115 21.58 10.40 20.03
CA TRP A 115 21.06 11.16 18.90
C TRP A 115 20.10 12.24 19.38
N GLU A 116 20.25 13.43 18.84
CA GLU A 116 19.37 14.58 19.08
C GLU A 116 18.50 14.83 17.84
N GLU A 117 17.24 15.20 18.04
CA GLU A 117 16.38 15.66 16.95
C GLU A 117 16.58 17.15 16.74
N LEU A 118 16.86 17.53 15.49
CA LEU A 118 17.04 18.92 15.11
C LEU A 118 15.94 19.40 14.17
N PRO A 119 15.46 20.64 14.31
CA PRO A 119 14.68 21.31 13.29
C PRO A 119 15.45 21.37 11.96
N LEU A 120 14.73 21.32 10.84
CA LEU A 120 15.32 21.30 9.50
C LEU A 120 16.21 22.53 9.25
N GLU A 121 15.76 23.70 9.71
CA GLU A 121 16.47 24.97 9.56
C GLU A 121 17.85 24.95 10.24
N VAL A 122 17.94 24.31 11.41
CA VAL A 122 19.20 24.16 12.13
C VAL A 122 20.12 23.15 11.44
N ALA A 123 19.54 22.10 10.87
CA ALA A 123 20.29 21.07 10.15
C ALA A 123 20.92 21.61 8.86
N ASP A 124 20.23 22.48 8.13
CA ASP A 124 20.75 23.13 6.93
C ASP A 124 22.00 23.98 7.23
N HIS A 125 22.00 24.73 8.34
CA HIS A 125 23.16 25.52 8.74
C HIS A 125 24.36 24.64 9.10
N LEU A 126 24.15 23.52 9.79
CA LEU A 126 25.22 22.59 10.12
C LEU A 126 25.86 21.92 8.89
N HIS A 127 25.10 21.75 7.80
CA HIS A 127 25.63 21.21 6.58
C HIS A 127 26.53 22.20 5.83
N VAL A 128 26.22 23.49 5.90
CA VAL A 128 26.99 24.55 5.24
C VAL A 128 28.33 24.84 5.96
N GLU A 129 28.38 24.70 7.27
CA GLU A 129 29.58 25.00 8.06
C GLU A 129 30.62 23.86 8.12
N GLY A 130 30.42 22.80 7.44
CA GLY A 130 31.44 21.79 7.11
C GLY A 130 31.74 20.77 8.23
N GLY A 131 31.12 19.63 8.16
CA GLY A 131 31.66 18.42 8.74
C GLY A 131 30.79 17.63 9.73
N ALA A 132 29.52 17.95 9.89
CA ALA A 132 28.61 17.07 10.63
C ALA A 132 28.11 15.94 9.73
N CYS A 133 28.40 14.67 10.07
CA CYS A 133 27.86 13.51 9.38
C CYS A 133 26.38 13.37 9.74
N LEU A 134 25.49 13.82 8.87
CA LEU A 134 24.07 13.52 8.96
C LEU A 134 23.85 12.12 8.40
N ARG A 135 23.46 11.16 9.23
CA ARG A 135 22.94 9.87 8.78
C ARG A 135 21.42 9.88 8.91
N ALA A 136 20.74 9.67 7.79
CA ALA A 136 19.39 9.13 7.79
C ALA A 136 19.53 7.60 7.88
N GLU A 137 19.02 6.98 8.95
CA GLU A 137 18.86 5.53 9.04
C GLU A 137 17.51 5.10 8.43
#